data_c18ef1ea3e57958e841873f51729ce03
#
_entry.id   c18ef1ea3e57958e841873f51729ce03
#
_cell.length_a   1.000
_cell.length_b   1.000
_cell.length_c   1.000
_cell.angle_alpha   90.00
_cell.angle_beta   90.00
_cell.angle_gamma   90.00
#
_symmetry.space_group_name_H-M   'P 1'
#
loop_
_entity.id
_entity.type
_entity.pdbx_description
1 polymer ?
#
loop_
_entity_poly.entity_id
_entity_poly.type
_entity_poly.pdbx_seq_one_letter_code
_entity_poly.pdbx_strand_id
1 'polypeptide(L)'
;MRGGRWLRTLLAGIVVLGAVGCSKADRAVMAAPPCPEGESGRPQPVRVQPGAVWSGGHLGAGSADRWGGGLVPGWTDVVSVADNGFSTAAVRADGTVWTYGQNHKGSLGHGSQERGHLDTPRQVAGITDARSVHAGGSTFFAVRADGSVLAWGSENILVNAGRRDGYAGVPRPRPVPRAGGVHSMAPDSLTAFALRADGRVLGWGVNLTDVLGDRDSTRLTRIDDVHNVVSLASTGGAVVVATADGAVCAWGNNVHGVLGVEPRGGQTGRPVRVPGLKDVVQVAGGNDVAFALDRSGTVRAWGRGVSGTLGDGDASDHSSARPVKVPGLPAVRRIAAHGFTGYAIDTDGGLWSWGSGVTLGDHTRATGAAPERVPLPGPALAISGRHVIVDTVG
;
A
#
# COMPACT_ATOMS: atom_id res chain seq x y z
N MET A 1 58.35 -1.76 -58.71
CA MET A 1 59.10 -2.76 -57.92
C MET A 1 58.61 -2.79 -56.52
N ARG A 2 58.14 -3.95 -56.03
CA ARG A 2 57.92 -4.42 -54.64
C ARG A 2 57.09 -3.42 -53.72
N GLY A 3 55.89 -3.58 -53.32
CA GLY A 3 55.23 -4.79 -52.81
C GLY A 3 55.32 -4.85 -51.29
N GLY A 4 54.47 -4.15 -50.53
CA GLY A 4 54.41 -4.22 -49.09
C GLY A 4 52.96 -4.44 -48.64
N ARG A 5 52.57 -5.69 -48.43
CA ARG A 5 51.26 -6.08 -47.80
C ARG A 5 51.37 -5.85 -46.30
N TRP A 6 50.54 -4.95 -45.77
CA TRP A 6 50.33 -4.82 -44.33
C TRP A 6 49.19 -5.75 -43.89
N LEU A 7 49.56 -6.76 -43.09
CA LEU A 7 48.68 -7.65 -42.38
C LEU A 7 47.94 -6.84 -41.32
N ARG A 8 46.62 -6.75 -41.42
CA ARG A 8 45.76 -6.25 -40.32
C ARG A 8 45.45 -7.44 -39.41
N THR A 9 46.04 -7.47 -38.24
CA THR A 9 45.71 -8.38 -37.16
C THR A 9 44.41 -7.87 -36.49
N LEU A 10 43.32 -8.59 -36.69
CA LEU A 10 42.08 -8.42 -35.94
C LEU A 10 42.29 -8.98 -34.52
N LEU A 11 42.45 -8.11 -33.53
CA LEU A 11 42.25 -8.48 -32.13
C LEU A 11 40.77 -8.67 -31.92
N ALA A 12 40.30 -9.91 -31.88
CA ALA A 12 38.98 -10.26 -31.34
C ALA A 12 39.02 -10.06 -29.82
N GLY A 13 38.50 -8.95 -29.35
CA GLY A 13 38.23 -8.73 -27.93
C GLY A 13 37.12 -9.69 -27.49
N ILE A 14 37.50 -10.73 -26.76
CA ILE A 14 36.55 -11.59 -26.06
C ILE A 14 35.97 -10.73 -24.92
N VAL A 15 34.79 -10.21 -25.14
CA VAL A 15 33.97 -9.68 -24.04
C VAL A 15 33.50 -10.90 -23.24
N VAL A 16 34.19 -11.19 -22.15
CA VAL A 16 33.68 -12.10 -21.13
C VAL A 16 32.50 -11.40 -20.48
N LEU A 17 31.31 -11.62 -21.00
CA LEU A 17 30.08 -11.40 -20.27
C LEU A 17 30.12 -12.33 -19.05
N GLY A 18 30.60 -11.80 -17.93
CA GLY A 18 30.45 -12.46 -16.64
C GLY A 18 28.98 -12.81 -16.47
N ALA A 19 28.65 -14.10 -16.55
CA ALA A 19 27.37 -14.60 -16.14
C ALA A 19 27.20 -14.18 -14.67
N VAL A 20 26.40 -13.16 -14.40
CA VAL A 20 25.90 -12.87 -13.06
C VAL A 20 25.11 -14.10 -12.66
N GLY A 21 25.73 -14.98 -11.89
CA GLY A 21 25.12 -16.24 -11.49
C GLY A 21 23.85 -15.95 -10.68
N CYS A 22 22.70 -16.39 -11.21
CA CYS A 22 21.43 -16.30 -10.52
C CYS A 22 21.56 -16.93 -9.12
N SER A 23 21.26 -16.19 -8.08
CA SER A 23 21.35 -16.66 -6.69
C SER A 23 20.40 -17.84 -6.44
N LYS A 24 20.62 -18.57 -5.34
CA LYS A 24 19.68 -19.63 -4.93
C LYS A 24 18.29 -19.06 -4.68
N ALA A 25 18.22 -17.84 -4.13
CA ALA A 25 16.95 -17.15 -3.86
C ALA A 25 16.24 -16.75 -5.17
N ASP A 26 16.96 -16.20 -6.15
CA ASP A 26 16.38 -15.87 -7.46
C ASP A 26 15.82 -17.11 -8.16
N ARG A 27 16.57 -18.23 -8.14
CA ARG A 27 16.08 -19.49 -8.70
C ARG A 27 14.84 -20.01 -7.99
N ALA A 28 14.76 -19.89 -6.68
CA ALA A 28 13.59 -20.33 -5.91
C ALA A 28 12.34 -19.50 -6.25
N VAL A 29 12.50 -18.18 -6.37
CA VAL A 29 11.39 -17.27 -6.75
C VAL A 29 10.94 -17.57 -8.20
N MET A 30 11.88 -17.79 -9.13
CA MET A 30 11.55 -18.12 -10.51
C MET A 30 10.86 -19.48 -10.67
N ALA A 31 11.17 -20.45 -9.79
CA ALA A 31 10.58 -21.78 -9.77
C ALA A 31 9.24 -21.86 -9.02
N ALA A 32 8.85 -20.78 -8.32
CA ALA A 32 7.59 -20.76 -7.59
C ALA A 32 6.39 -20.90 -8.55
N PRO A 33 5.31 -21.58 -8.14
CA PRO A 33 4.12 -21.74 -8.97
C PRO A 33 3.55 -20.38 -9.40
N PRO A 34 3.14 -20.22 -10.66
CA PRO A 34 2.46 -19.00 -11.11
C PRO A 34 1.15 -18.80 -10.37
N CYS A 35 0.67 -17.57 -10.39
CA CYS A 35 -0.68 -17.24 -9.94
C CYS A 35 -1.71 -18.04 -10.75
N PRO A 36 -2.69 -18.69 -10.11
CA PRO A 36 -3.73 -19.42 -10.84
C PRO A 36 -4.59 -18.43 -11.64
N GLU A 37 -5.15 -18.90 -12.76
CA GLU A 37 -6.08 -18.07 -13.56
C GLU A 37 -7.40 -17.81 -12.85
N GLY A 38 -7.77 -18.66 -11.88
CA GLY A 38 -8.89 -18.49 -10.96
C GLY A 38 -10.27 -18.39 -11.63
N GLU A 39 -11.31 -18.51 -10.82
CA GLU A 39 -12.69 -18.27 -11.23
C GLU A 39 -12.94 -16.78 -11.46
N SER A 40 -13.92 -16.45 -12.33
CA SER A 40 -14.30 -15.07 -12.60
C SER A 40 -14.85 -14.40 -11.33
N GLY A 41 -14.31 -13.26 -10.97
CA GLY A 41 -14.74 -12.47 -9.82
C GLY A 41 -14.37 -11.01 -9.97
N ARG A 42 -15.07 -10.17 -9.21
CA ARG A 42 -14.85 -8.72 -9.20
C ARG A 42 -14.72 -8.22 -7.77
N PRO A 43 -13.92 -7.17 -7.54
CA PRO A 43 -13.88 -6.55 -6.23
C PRO A 43 -15.27 -6.04 -5.85
N GLN A 44 -15.66 -6.32 -4.61
CA GLN A 44 -16.95 -5.83 -4.09
C GLN A 44 -16.77 -4.38 -3.61
N PRO A 45 -17.70 -3.48 -3.92
CA PRO A 45 -17.63 -2.13 -3.41
C PRO A 45 -17.75 -2.14 -1.89
N VAL A 46 -16.69 -1.68 -1.22
CA VAL A 46 -16.72 -1.47 0.22
C VAL A 46 -17.34 -0.10 0.46
N ARG A 47 -18.60 -0.06 0.90
CA ARG A 47 -19.24 1.16 1.38
C ARG A 47 -18.89 1.33 2.85
N VAL A 48 -18.22 2.43 3.17
CA VAL A 48 -18.02 2.88 4.55
C VAL A 48 -19.14 3.84 4.86
N GLN A 49 -19.84 3.61 5.98
CA GLN A 49 -20.80 4.59 6.48
C GLN A 49 -20.05 5.87 6.89
N PRO A 50 -20.65 7.05 6.69
CA PRO A 50 -20.05 8.29 7.15
C PRO A 50 -19.85 8.26 8.67
N GLY A 51 -18.68 8.72 9.11
CA GLY A 51 -18.34 8.75 10.52
C GLY A 51 -17.35 9.85 10.85
N ALA A 52 -17.06 10.00 12.14
CA ALA A 52 -16.03 10.90 12.62
C ALA A 52 -14.65 10.26 12.46
N VAL A 53 -13.62 11.07 12.28
CA VAL A 53 -12.24 10.56 12.24
C VAL A 53 -11.59 10.69 13.60
N TRP A 54 -11.20 9.57 14.16
CA TRP A 54 -10.31 9.48 15.31
C TRP A 54 -8.87 9.30 14.81
N SER A 55 -7.93 10.05 15.38
CA SER A 55 -6.51 9.95 15.05
C SER A 55 -5.72 9.51 16.27
N GLY A 56 -4.94 8.45 16.14
CA GLY A 56 -3.94 8.02 17.12
C GLY A 56 -2.61 8.75 16.90
N GLY A 57 -2.22 9.65 17.77
CA GLY A 57 -0.98 10.41 17.66
C GLY A 57 -1.18 11.89 17.31
N HIS A 58 -0.13 12.58 16.84
CA HIS A 58 -0.12 14.03 16.58
C HIS A 58 -1.32 14.52 15.76
N LEU A 59 -2.25 15.17 16.43
CA LEU A 59 -3.29 15.99 15.82
C LEU A 59 -2.76 17.40 15.61
N GLY A 60 -2.19 17.69 14.42
CA GLY A 60 -1.87 19.05 14.00
C GLY A 60 -0.80 19.78 14.82
N ALA A 61 -0.23 20.81 14.25
CA ALA A 61 0.83 21.60 14.84
C ALA A 61 0.37 22.33 16.12
N GLY A 62 1.31 22.44 17.03
CA GLY A 62 1.23 23.31 18.20
C GLY A 62 0.91 22.65 19.53
N SER A 63 0.60 21.36 19.58
CA SER A 63 0.47 20.67 20.85
C SER A 63 1.61 19.65 21.04
N ALA A 64 2.74 20.12 21.52
CA ALA A 64 3.88 19.26 21.92
C ALA A 64 3.51 18.18 22.95
N ASP A 65 2.32 18.25 23.53
CA ASP A 65 1.92 17.44 24.69
C ASP A 65 0.68 16.57 24.48
N ARG A 66 0.12 16.45 23.25
CA ARG A 66 -1.04 15.57 22.99
C ARG A 66 -0.63 14.28 22.28
N TRP A 67 -0.02 13.41 23.02
CA TRP A 67 0.23 12.02 22.61
C TRP A 67 -1.02 11.12 22.79
N GLY A 68 -2.16 11.64 23.14
CA GLY A 68 -3.42 10.91 23.23
C GLY A 68 -4.18 10.95 21.90
N GLY A 69 -4.80 9.84 21.51
CA GLY A 69 -5.72 9.79 20.39
C GLY A 69 -6.94 10.71 20.61
N GLY A 70 -7.51 11.23 19.54
CA GLY A 70 -8.69 12.10 19.63
C GLY A 70 -9.41 12.29 18.30
N LEU A 71 -10.65 12.80 18.39
CA LEU A 71 -11.41 13.13 17.19
C LEU A 71 -10.81 14.33 16.47
N VAL A 72 -10.69 14.23 15.15
CA VAL A 72 -10.25 15.34 14.29
C VAL A 72 -11.38 16.35 14.17
N PRO A 73 -11.18 17.62 14.60
CA PRO A 73 -12.26 18.62 14.57
C PRO A 73 -12.83 18.82 13.16
N GLY A 74 -14.16 18.84 13.05
CA GLY A 74 -14.85 19.08 11.79
C GLY A 74 -14.87 17.92 10.79
N TRP A 75 -14.35 16.74 11.17
CA TRP A 75 -14.44 15.52 10.37
C TRP A 75 -15.44 14.52 10.95
N THR A 76 -16.71 14.75 10.67
CA THR A 76 -17.85 13.99 11.22
C THR A 76 -18.61 13.15 10.20
N ASP A 77 -18.39 13.38 8.92
CA ASP A 77 -19.11 12.77 7.79
C ASP A 77 -18.15 12.12 6.77
N VAL A 78 -17.04 11.59 7.27
CA VAL A 78 -15.96 11.03 6.43
C VAL A 78 -16.27 9.59 6.04
N VAL A 79 -16.05 9.27 4.76
CA VAL A 79 -16.22 7.91 4.17
C VAL A 79 -14.91 7.27 3.75
N SER A 80 -13.82 8.04 3.63
CA SER A 80 -12.49 7.54 3.31
C SER A 80 -11.42 8.45 3.87
N VAL A 81 -10.36 7.89 4.41
CA VAL A 81 -9.20 8.62 4.92
C VAL A 81 -7.92 7.97 4.44
N ALA A 82 -6.88 8.77 4.20
CA ALA A 82 -5.54 8.30 3.86
C ALA A 82 -4.48 9.19 4.52
N ASP A 83 -3.41 8.57 4.99
CA ASP A 83 -2.29 9.20 5.68
C ASP A 83 -0.98 8.82 5.02
N ASN A 84 -0.08 9.78 4.81
CA ASN A 84 1.27 9.54 4.29
C ASN A 84 2.38 9.75 5.33
N GLY A 85 2.01 9.88 6.59
CA GLY A 85 2.91 10.14 7.71
C GLY A 85 3.17 11.63 7.98
N PHE A 86 2.92 12.52 7.03
CA PHE A 86 3.12 13.98 7.15
C PHE A 86 1.82 14.77 6.99
N SER A 87 0.95 14.31 6.15
CA SER A 87 -0.35 14.92 5.86
C SER A 87 -1.42 13.86 5.70
N THR A 88 -2.65 14.27 5.95
CA THR A 88 -3.83 13.41 5.87
C THR A 88 -4.83 14.01 4.89
N ALA A 89 -5.45 13.13 4.11
CA ALA A 89 -6.57 13.48 3.24
C ALA A 89 -7.80 12.67 3.63
N ALA A 90 -8.98 13.27 3.52
CA ALA A 90 -10.26 12.61 3.76
C ALA A 90 -11.27 12.95 2.66
N VAL A 91 -12.14 12.01 2.35
CA VAL A 91 -13.32 12.19 1.51
C VAL A 91 -14.54 12.26 2.43
N ARG A 92 -15.34 13.29 2.29
CA ARG A 92 -16.66 13.41 2.94
C ARG A 92 -17.76 12.70 2.14
N ALA A 93 -18.88 12.47 2.79
CA ALA A 93 -20.04 11.83 2.16
C ALA A 93 -20.59 12.59 0.95
N ASP A 94 -20.37 13.91 0.88
CA ASP A 94 -20.71 14.77 -0.26
C ASP A 94 -19.73 14.67 -1.44
N GLY A 95 -18.69 13.83 -1.33
CA GLY A 95 -17.65 13.63 -2.35
C GLY A 95 -16.54 14.70 -2.37
N THR A 96 -16.56 15.66 -1.43
CA THR A 96 -15.47 16.63 -1.31
C THR A 96 -14.24 16.01 -0.63
N VAL A 97 -13.05 16.50 -1.02
CA VAL A 97 -11.77 16.07 -0.44
C VAL A 97 -11.21 17.19 0.43
N TRP A 98 -10.72 16.82 1.60
CA TRP A 98 -10.13 17.73 2.58
C TRP A 98 -8.76 17.23 3.00
N THR A 99 -7.82 18.14 3.23
CA THR A 99 -6.45 17.83 3.66
C THR A 99 -5.99 18.70 4.80
N TYR A 100 -5.12 18.16 5.68
CA TYR A 100 -4.39 18.90 6.69
C TYR A 100 -3.00 18.28 6.94
N GLY A 101 -2.16 18.95 7.69
CA GLY A 101 -0.79 18.52 8.01
C GLY A 101 0.26 19.29 7.22
N GLN A 102 1.41 18.69 6.96
CA GLN A 102 2.55 19.31 6.30
C GLN A 102 2.39 19.35 4.78
N ASN A 103 2.71 20.52 4.17
CA ASN A 103 2.72 20.66 2.71
C ASN A 103 4.08 20.25 2.14
N HIS A 104 4.33 18.96 1.98
CA HIS A 104 5.53 18.48 1.32
C HIS A 104 5.26 18.30 -0.18
N LYS A 105 5.97 19.10 -1.03
CA LYS A 105 5.82 19.04 -2.50
C LYS A 105 4.37 19.23 -2.99
N GLY A 106 3.59 20.06 -2.30
CA GLY A 106 2.22 20.33 -2.70
C GLY A 106 1.22 19.23 -2.29
N SER A 107 1.56 18.35 -1.34
CA SER A 107 0.70 17.25 -0.89
C SER A 107 -0.64 17.69 -0.32
N LEU A 108 -0.79 18.95 0.13
CA LEU A 108 -2.08 19.47 0.56
C LEU A 108 -3.05 19.80 -0.59
N GLY A 109 -2.56 19.93 -1.84
CA GLY A 109 -3.43 20.11 -3.02
C GLY A 109 -4.00 21.52 -3.20
N HIS A 110 -3.53 22.52 -2.45
CA HIS A 110 -4.11 23.87 -2.42
C HIS A 110 -3.44 24.87 -3.37
N GLY A 111 -2.53 24.39 -4.25
CA GLY A 111 -1.91 25.20 -5.27
C GLY A 111 -0.54 25.78 -4.92
N SER A 112 -0.03 25.58 -3.69
CA SER A 112 1.33 25.96 -3.29
C SER A 112 2.23 24.73 -3.17
N GLN A 113 3.50 24.88 -3.57
CA GLN A 113 4.58 23.91 -3.32
C GLN A 113 5.45 24.30 -2.11
N GLU A 114 5.23 25.48 -1.57
CA GLU A 114 5.97 25.96 -0.40
C GLU A 114 5.72 25.04 0.78
N ARG A 115 6.78 24.78 1.53
CA ARG A 115 6.65 24.06 2.80
C ARG A 115 5.80 24.90 3.75
N GLY A 116 4.77 24.27 4.28
CA GLY A 116 3.84 24.88 5.20
C GLY A 116 3.15 23.78 5.99
N HIS A 117 2.33 24.19 6.93
CA HIS A 117 1.52 23.31 7.74
C HIS A 117 0.10 23.85 7.86
N LEU A 118 -0.89 22.98 7.79
CA LEU A 118 -2.28 23.28 8.13
C LEU A 118 -2.66 22.50 9.38
N ASP A 119 -3.03 23.22 10.42
CA ASP A 119 -3.50 22.63 11.69
C ASP A 119 -4.95 22.14 11.63
N THR A 120 -5.71 22.70 10.70
CA THR A 120 -7.12 22.38 10.51
C THR A 120 -7.39 21.92 9.09
N PRO A 121 -8.31 20.98 8.89
CA PRO A 121 -8.69 20.52 7.57
C PRO A 121 -9.18 21.65 6.65
N ARG A 122 -8.69 21.66 5.41
CA ARG A 122 -9.09 22.58 4.35
C ARG A 122 -9.48 21.80 3.09
N GLN A 123 -10.54 22.25 2.42
CA GLN A 123 -11.03 21.61 1.20
C GLN A 123 -10.05 21.77 0.02
N VAL A 124 -9.81 20.68 -0.70
CA VAL A 124 -9.09 20.66 -1.97
C VAL A 124 -10.04 21.07 -3.08
N ALA A 125 -9.76 22.20 -3.74
CA ALA A 125 -10.65 22.73 -4.76
C ALA A 125 -10.76 21.82 -5.99
N GLY A 126 -11.94 21.77 -6.58
CA GLY A 126 -12.22 21.06 -7.84
C GLY A 126 -12.46 19.57 -7.72
N ILE A 127 -12.63 19.04 -6.51
CA ILE A 127 -13.05 17.66 -6.27
C ILE A 127 -14.38 17.66 -5.49
N THR A 128 -15.42 17.10 -6.09
CA THR A 128 -16.79 17.06 -5.53
C THR A 128 -17.48 15.71 -5.69
N ASP A 129 -16.77 14.72 -6.23
CA ASP A 129 -17.29 13.40 -6.57
C ASP A 129 -16.30 12.27 -6.26
N ALA A 130 -15.37 12.53 -5.34
CA ALA A 130 -14.50 11.49 -4.84
C ALA A 130 -15.27 10.46 -4.02
N ARG A 131 -14.91 9.18 -4.14
CA ARG A 131 -15.43 8.09 -3.32
C ARG A 131 -14.39 7.50 -2.37
N SER A 132 -13.10 7.64 -2.71
CA SER A 132 -12.00 7.23 -1.84
C SER A 132 -10.75 8.05 -2.11
N VAL A 133 -9.90 8.14 -1.11
CA VAL A 133 -8.56 8.72 -1.18
C VAL A 133 -7.52 7.69 -0.74
N HIS A 134 -6.35 7.73 -1.38
CA HIS A 134 -5.22 6.85 -1.10
C HIS A 134 -3.94 7.66 -1.06
N ALA A 135 -2.94 7.19 -0.31
CA ALA A 135 -1.68 7.89 -0.14
C ALA A 135 -0.49 6.96 -0.36
N GLY A 136 0.54 7.46 -1.04
CA GLY A 136 1.83 6.79 -1.19
C GLY A 136 2.96 7.81 -1.23
N GLY A 137 3.94 7.68 -0.33
CA GLY A 137 4.97 8.70 -0.16
C GLY A 137 4.36 10.08 0.09
N SER A 138 4.72 11.08 -0.71
CA SER A 138 4.16 12.44 -0.61
C SER A 138 3.07 12.72 -1.65
N THR A 139 2.40 11.69 -2.16
CA THR A 139 1.36 11.80 -3.21
C THR A 139 0.03 11.28 -2.68
N PHE A 140 -1.03 12.01 -3.01
CA PHE A 140 -2.41 11.56 -2.81
C PHE A 140 -3.09 11.25 -4.13
N PHE A 141 -3.99 10.28 -4.07
CA PHE A 141 -4.84 9.87 -5.18
C PHE A 141 -6.29 9.89 -4.73
N ALA A 142 -7.15 10.57 -5.49
CA ALA A 142 -8.60 10.50 -5.28
C ALA A 142 -9.22 9.69 -6.42
N VAL A 143 -9.96 8.63 -6.05
CA VAL A 143 -10.77 7.86 -6.99
C VAL A 143 -12.16 8.47 -7.01
N ARG A 144 -12.61 8.88 -8.19
CA ARG A 144 -13.90 9.52 -8.41
C ARG A 144 -15.03 8.49 -8.58
N ALA A 145 -16.26 8.94 -8.52
CA ALA A 145 -17.44 8.09 -8.68
C ALA A 145 -17.47 7.32 -10.01
N ASP A 146 -16.96 7.91 -11.10
CA ASP A 146 -16.83 7.29 -12.41
C ASP A 146 -15.63 6.33 -12.54
N GLY A 147 -14.83 6.19 -11.48
CA GLY A 147 -13.61 5.39 -11.46
C GLY A 147 -12.40 6.03 -12.13
N SER A 148 -12.47 7.31 -12.53
CA SER A 148 -11.28 8.08 -12.88
C SER A 148 -10.48 8.46 -11.65
N VAL A 149 -9.18 8.79 -11.84
CA VAL A 149 -8.26 9.09 -10.75
C VAL A 149 -7.68 10.48 -10.91
N LEU A 150 -7.70 11.25 -9.83
CA LEU A 150 -6.94 12.49 -9.69
C LEU A 150 -5.74 12.24 -8.76
N ALA A 151 -4.61 12.90 -9.03
CA ALA A 151 -3.41 12.81 -8.20
C ALA A 151 -2.75 14.16 -8.00
N TRP A 152 -2.13 14.37 -6.83
CA TRP A 152 -1.36 15.55 -6.48
C TRP A 152 -0.29 15.23 -5.44
N GLY A 153 0.70 16.12 -5.28
CA GLY A 153 1.85 15.93 -4.39
C GLY A 153 3.13 15.68 -5.15
N SER A 154 3.94 14.71 -4.76
CA SER A 154 5.23 14.40 -5.39
C SER A 154 5.05 13.83 -6.80
N GLU A 155 5.90 14.23 -7.75
CA GLU A 155 5.88 13.72 -9.13
C GLU A 155 6.39 12.27 -9.27
N ASN A 156 7.03 11.71 -8.26
CA ASN A 156 7.72 10.41 -8.37
C ASN A 156 6.81 9.25 -8.84
N ILE A 157 5.53 9.30 -8.50
CA ILE A 157 4.54 8.28 -8.86
C ILE A 157 3.38 8.82 -9.69
N LEU A 158 3.56 10.01 -10.29
CA LEU A 158 2.59 10.57 -11.23
C LEU A 158 2.89 10.10 -12.65
N VAL A 159 1.90 9.51 -13.30
CA VAL A 159 2.00 9.07 -14.69
C VAL A 159 2.18 10.28 -15.61
N ASN A 160 3.13 10.20 -16.54
CA ASN A 160 3.47 11.24 -17.52
C ASN A 160 4.09 12.52 -16.94
N ALA A 161 4.70 12.46 -15.78
CA ALA A 161 5.60 13.52 -15.38
C ALA A 161 6.83 13.63 -16.29
N GLY A 162 6.78 13.28 -17.56
CA GLY A 162 7.82 13.25 -18.62
C GLY A 162 9.06 14.16 -18.48
N ARG A 163 9.28 14.65 -17.30
CA ARG A 163 10.39 15.45 -16.83
C ARG A 163 11.24 14.64 -15.89
N ARG A 164 12.47 14.43 -16.27
CA ARG A 164 13.53 13.78 -15.47
C ARG A 164 14.05 14.66 -14.31
N ASP A 165 13.50 15.83 -14.14
CA ASP A 165 13.85 16.79 -13.09
C ASP A 165 13.17 16.49 -11.73
N GLY A 166 12.59 15.32 -11.56
CA GLY A 166 12.30 14.48 -10.37
C GLY A 166 11.95 15.12 -9.02
N TYR A 167 11.84 16.44 -8.91
CA TYR A 167 11.67 17.15 -7.64
C TYR A 167 10.55 18.19 -7.63
N ALA A 168 9.92 18.43 -8.76
CA ALA A 168 8.77 19.33 -8.80
C ALA A 168 7.54 18.65 -8.19
N GLY A 169 6.80 19.36 -7.36
CA GLY A 169 5.53 18.88 -6.84
C GLY A 169 4.38 19.27 -7.76
N VAL A 170 3.29 18.56 -7.67
CA VAL A 170 2.01 18.86 -8.32
C VAL A 170 1.04 19.40 -7.26
N PRO A 171 0.96 20.73 -7.07
CA PRO A 171 0.27 21.29 -5.92
C PRO A 171 -1.27 21.39 -6.11
N ARG A 172 -1.80 20.91 -7.23
CA ARG A 172 -3.23 20.83 -7.52
C ARG A 172 -3.58 19.46 -8.10
N PRO A 173 -4.75 18.90 -7.79
CA PRO A 173 -5.19 17.64 -8.39
C PRO A 173 -5.16 17.69 -9.92
N ARG A 174 -4.58 16.65 -10.52
CA ARG A 174 -4.55 16.44 -11.98
C ARG A 174 -5.04 15.04 -12.32
N PRO A 175 -5.73 14.85 -13.46
CA PRO A 175 -6.13 13.52 -13.92
C PRO A 175 -4.91 12.62 -14.15
N VAL A 176 -5.02 11.36 -13.72
CA VAL A 176 -4.08 10.30 -14.10
C VAL A 176 -4.57 9.72 -15.43
N PRO A 177 -3.86 9.94 -16.56
CA PRO A 177 -4.33 9.52 -17.87
C PRO A 177 -4.50 8.01 -17.94
N ARG A 178 -5.57 7.54 -18.57
CA ARG A 178 -5.91 6.12 -18.78
C ARG A 178 -6.20 5.32 -17.49
N ALA A 179 -6.20 5.92 -16.32
CA ALA A 179 -6.65 5.32 -15.07
C ALA A 179 -8.19 5.42 -14.99
N GLY A 180 -8.88 4.56 -15.71
CA GLY A 180 -10.34 4.49 -15.72
C GLY A 180 -10.87 3.20 -15.15
N GLY A 181 -12.09 3.23 -14.58
CA GLY A 181 -12.74 2.08 -13.96
C GLY A 181 -11.98 1.58 -12.71
N VAL A 182 -11.20 2.44 -12.06
CA VAL A 182 -10.47 2.09 -10.84
C VAL A 182 -11.46 1.87 -9.71
N HIS A 183 -11.27 0.78 -8.97
CA HIS A 183 -12.03 0.42 -7.77
C HIS A 183 -11.31 0.89 -6.50
N SER A 184 -10.04 0.57 -6.36
CA SER A 184 -9.19 0.93 -5.23
C SER A 184 -7.73 1.05 -5.66
N MET A 185 -6.89 1.58 -4.78
CA MET A 185 -5.47 1.75 -5.07
C MET A 185 -4.60 1.27 -3.91
N ALA A 186 -3.40 0.83 -4.23
CA ALA A 186 -2.33 0.51 -3.30
C ALA A 186 -1.04 1.23 -3.74
N PRO A 187 -0.94 2.54 -3.53
CA PRO A 187 0.28 3.26 -3.80
C PRO A 187 1.30 3.06 -2.68
N ASP A 188 2.58 3.06 -3.04
CA ASP A 188 3.67 3.19 -2.11
C ASP A 188 4.51 4.45 -2.41
N SER A 189 5.75 4.53 -1.90
CA SER A 189 6.58 5.74 -2.06
C SER A 189 7.04 6.00 -3.50
N LEU A 190 7.16 4.96 -4.32
CA LEU A 190 7.76 5.02 -5.65
C LEU A 190 6.87 4.46 -6.75
N THR A 191 5.94 3.57 -6.41
CA THR A 191 5.08 2.86 -7.35
C THR A 191 3.63 3.00 -6.93
N ALA A 192 2.72 2.98 -7.87
CA ALA A 192 1.29 2.92 -7.58
C ALA A 192 0.65 1.76 -8.35
N PHE A 193 -0.24 1.06 -7.66
CA PHE A 193 -1.07 0.03 -8.26
C PHE A 193 -2.53 0.40 -8.08
N ALA A 194 -3.33 0.12 -9.10
CA ALA A 194 -4.78 0.32 -9.07
C ALA A 194 -5.49 -0.98 -9.44
N LEU A 195 -6.43 -1.37 -8.59
CA LEU A 195 -7.37 -2.44 -8.86
C LEU A 195 -8.57 -1.85 -9.59
N ARG A 196 -8.89 -2.38 -10.74
CA ARG A 196 -10.08 -1.99 -11.50
C ARG A 196 -11.32 -2.78 -11.06
N ALA A 197 -12.48 -2.22 -11.33
CA ALA A 197 -13.76 -2.88 -11.06
C ALA A 197 -13.98 -4.18 -11.88
N ASP A 198 -13.19 -4.40 -12.94
CA ASP A 198 -13.17 -5.63 -13.73
C ASP A 198 -12.20 -6.69 -13.19
N GLY A 199 -11.55 -6.45 -12.03
CA GLY A 199 -10.60 -7.37 -11.40
C GLY A 199 -9.19 -7.35 -12.01
N ARG A 200 -8.90 -6.40 -12.89
CA ARG A 200 -7.56 -6.21 -13.47
C ARG A 200 -6.73 -5.23 -12.65
N VAL A 201 -5.42 -5.40 -12.71
CA VAL A 201 -4.46 -4.54 -12.01
C VAL A 201 -3.72 -3.66 -13.01
N LEU A 202 -3.60 -2.39 -12.68
CA LEU A 202 -2.74 -1.41 -13.35
C LEU A 202 -1.58 -1.06 -12.43
N GLY A 203 -0.39 -0.79 -13.01
CA GLY A 203 0.78 -0.36 -12.26
C GLY A 203 1.56 0.72 -13.00
N TRP A 204 2.25 1.61 -12.26
CA TRP A 204 3.14 2.65 -12.79
C TRP A 204 4.06 3.19 -11.70
N GLY A 205 5.10 3.91 -12.08
CA GLY A 205 6.06 4.54 -11.17
C GLY A 205 7.46 3.99 -11.32
N VAL A 206 8.31 4.19 -10.33
CA VAL A 206 9.73 3.81 -10.39
C VAL A 206 9.91 2.32 -10.04
N ASN A 207 10.41 1.53 -10.99
CA ASN A 207 10.51 0.06 -10.88
C ASN A 207 11.85 -0.41 -10.28
N LEU A 208 12.13 -0.07 -9.02
CA LEU A 208 13.38 -0.47 -8.35
C LEU A 208 13.38 -1.93 -7.86
N THR A 209 12.22 -2.49 -7.57
CA THR A 209 12.05 -3.82 -6.97
C THR A 209 11.39 -4.81 -7.93
N ASP A 210 11.47 -4.53 -9.21
CA ASP A 210 10.91 -5.32 -10.31
C ASP A 210 9.37 -5.57 -10.22
N VAL A 211 8.67 -4.74 -9.45
CA VAL A 211 7.20 -4.88 -9.28
C VAL A 211 6.40 -4.62 -10.56
N LEU A 212 7.00 -3.99 -11.56
CA LEU A 212 6.40 -3.80 -12.88
C LEU A 212 6.95 -4.80 -13.92
N GLY A 213 7.93 -5.65 -13.56
CA GLY A 213 8.64 -6.51 -14.52
C GLY A 213 9.33 -5.68 -15.60
N ASP A 214 9.44 -6.22 -16.81
CA ASP A 214 10.03 -5.55 -17.99
C ASP A 214 9.14 -4.44 -18.58
N ARG A 215 8.06 -4.05 -17.92
CA ARG A 215 7.09 -3.07 -18.40
C ARG A 215 7.63 -1.65 -18.32
N ASP A 216 7.18 -0.79 -19.25
CA ASP A 216 7.52 0.63 -19.23
C ASP A 216 7.00 1.33 -17.97
N SER A 217 7.90 1.61 -17.04
CA SER A 217 7.59 2.24 -15.76
C SER A 217 7.15 3.71 -15.89
N THR A 218 7.44 4.35 -17.03
CA THR A 218 7.06 5.75 -17.29
C THR A 218 5.60 5.93 -17.68
N ARG A 219 4.89 4.82 -17.92
CA ARG A 219 3.49 4.79 -18.34
C ARG A 219 2.67 3.89 -17.44
N LEU A 220 1.39 4.22 -17.35
CA LEU A 220 0.42 3.30 -16.76
C LEU A 220 0.34 2.04 -17.63
N THR A 221 0.61 0.89 -17.00
CA THR A 221 0.68 -0.42 -17.66
C THR A 221 -0.25 -1.42 -16.99
N ARG A 222 -0.68 -2.44 -17.73
CA ARG A 222 -1.47 -3.54 -17.18
C ARG A 222 -0.56 -4.64 -16.67
N ILE A 223 -0.93 -5.24 -15.56
CA ILE A 223 -0.33 -6.46 -15.04
C ILE A 223 -1.20 -7.63 -15.54
N ASP A 224 -0.82 -8.17 -16.69
CA ASP A 224 -1.64 -9.18 -17.38
C ASP A 224 -1.44 -10.62 -16.84
N ASP A 225 -0.48 -10.81 -15.94
CA ASP A 225 -0.18 -12.13 -15.35
C ASP A 225 -1.04 -12.46 -14.13
N VAL A 226 -2.00 -11.59 -13.77
CA VAL A 226 -2.95 -11.80 -12.68
C VAL A 226 -4.33 -11.27 -13.07
N HIS A 227 -5.35 -12.06 -12.78
CA HIS A 227 -6.74 -11.78 -13.13
C HIS A 227 -7.67 -11.99 -11.93
N ASN A 228 -8.91 -11.49 -12.05
CA ASN A 228 -9.96 -11.72 -11.06
C ASN A 228 -9.56 -11.29 -9.64
N VAL A 229 -8.74 -10.23 -9.54
CA VAL A 229 -8.30 -9.68 -8.27
C VAL A 229 -9.48 -9.03 -7.55
N VAL A 230 -9.64 -9.35 -6.27
CA VAL A 230 -10.66 -8.79 -5.39
C VAL A 230 -10.09 -7.88 -4.30
N SER A 231 -8.81 -8.03 -3.99
CA SER A 231 -8.10 -7.18 -3.03
C SER A 231 -6.64 -7.02 -3.43
N LEU A 232 -6.09 -5.83 -3.20
CA LEU A 232 -4.75 -5.42 -3.62
C LEU A 232 -4.08 -4.65 -2.48
N ALA A 233 -2.81 -4.97 -2.21
CA ALA A 233 -1.96 -4.25 -1.27
C ALA A 233 -0.52 -4.11 -1.80
N SER A 234 0.17 -3.03 -1.41
CA SER A 234 1.61 -2.85 -1.56
C SER A 234 2.31 -3.06 -0.21
N THR A 235 3.53 -3.59 -0.23
CA THR A 235 4.36 -3.82 0.96
C THR A 235 5.66 -2.99 0.95
N GLY A 236 5.69 -1.91 0.16
CA GLY A 236 6.87 -1.05 0.02
C GLY A 236 7.92 -1.59 -0.99
N GLY A 237 7.90 -2.86 -1.30
CA GLY A 237 8.84 -3.48 -2.26
C GLY A 237 8.24 -4.65 -3.01
N ALA A 238 7.03 -5.07 -2.62
CA ALA A 238 6.28 -6.12 -3.29
C ALA A 238 4.78 -5.77 -3.34
N VAL A 239 4.08 -6.47 -4.19
CA VAL A 239 2.62 -6.38 -4.35
C VAL A 239 2.01 -7.71 -3.95
N VAL A 240 0.91 -7.65 -3.23
CA VAL A 240 0.14 -8.82 -2.80
C VAL A 240 -1.30 -8.64 -3.23
N VAL A 241 -1.90 -9.67 -3.80
CA VAL A 241 -3.31 -9.67 -4.22
C VAL A 241 -4.04 -10.91 -3.74
N ALA A 242 -5.32 -10.77 -3.45
CA ALA A 242 -6.25 -11.89 -3.34
C ALA A 242 -7.08 -11.99 -4.62
N THR A 243 -7.28 -13.20 -5.10
CA THR A 243 -8.12 -13.51 -6.27
C THR A 243 -9.49 -14.02 -5.83
N ALA A 244 -10.46 -14.02 -6.73
CA ALA A 244 -11.85 -14.34 -6.41
C ALA A 244 -12.07 -15.77 -5.91
N ASP A 245 -11.19 -16.71 -6.30
CA ASP A 245 -11.14 -18.08 -5.80
C ASP A 245 -10.48 -18.21 -4.41
N GLY A 246 -10.09 -17.09 -3.81
CA GLY A 246 -9.48 -17.04 -2.49
C GLY A 246 -7.99 -17.39 -2.45
N ALA A 247 -7.32 -17.51 -3.60
CA ALA A 247 -5.88 -17.63 -3.64
C ALA A 247 -5.19 -16.28 -3.38
N VAL A 248 -3.93 -16.32 -2.95
CA VAL A 248 -3.08 -15.12 -2.80
C VAL A 248 -1.87 -15.24 -3.71
N CYS A 249 -1.57 -14.15 -4.40
CA CYS A 249 -0.39 -14.03 -5.23
C CYS A 249 0.42 -12.81 -4.83
N ALA A 250 1.75 -12.88 -5.03
CA ALA A 250 2.66 -11.81 -4.73
C ALA A 250 3.78 -11.72 -5.78
N TRP A 251 4.34 -10.52 -5.97
CA TRP A 251 5.51 -10.28 -6.81
C TRP A 251 6.27 -9.05 -6.33
N GLY A 252 7.48 -8.86 -6.81
CA GLY A 252 8.44 -7.85 -6.36
C GLY A 252 9.56 -8.46 -5.54
N ASN A 253 10.02 -7.76 -4.52
CA ASN A 253 11.13 -8.12 -3.66
C ASN A 253 10.74 -9.20 -2.63
N ASN A 254 11.63 -10.19 -2.39
CA ASN A 254 11.44 -11.27 -1.41
C ASN A 254 12.46 -11.26 -0.26
N VAL A 255 13.10 -10.13 0.02
CA VAL A 255 14.17 -10.06 1.05
C VAL A 255 13.73 -10.64 2.38
N HIS A 256 12.51 -10.39 2.79
CA HIS A 256 11.94 -10.87 4.05
C HIS A 256 10.94 -12.02 3.88
N GLY A 257 10.84 -12.61 2.68
CA GLY A 257 9.94 -13.74 2.43
C GLY A 257 8.49 -13.35 2.12
N VAL A 258 8.22 -12.08 1.80
CA VAL A 258 6.86 -11.57 1.55
C VAL A 258 6.17 -12.21 0.33
N LEU A 259 6.94 -12.81 -0.58
CA LEU A 259 6.38 -13.57 -1.71
C LEU A 259 5.92 -14.99 -1.32
N GLY A 260 6.09 -15.40 -0.05
CA GLY A 260 5.73 -16.75 0.39
C GLY A 260 6.71 -17.84 -0.05
N VAL A 261 7.91 -17.49 -0.52
CA VAL A 261 8.91 -18.40 -1.09
C VAL A 261 10.17 -18.45 -0.22
N GLU A 262 10.65 -19.66 0.06
CA GLU A 262 11.95 -19.91 0.69
C GLU A 262 12.99 -20.46 -0.33
N PRO A 263 14.28 -20.11 -0.23
CA PRO A 263 14.85 -19.20 0.77
C PRO A 263 14.44 -17.74 0.48
N ARG A 264 14.42 -16.92 1.53
CA ARG A 264 14.20 -15.47 1.43
C ARG A 264 15.28 -14.83 0.55
N GLY A 265 14.95 -13.68 -0.07
CA GLY A 265 15.79 -13.00 -1.05
C GLY A 265 15.26 -13.19 -2.46
N GLY A 266 15.94 -12.56 -3.43
CA GLY A 266 15.51 -12.52 -4.81
C GLY A 266 14.31 -11.59 -5.05
N GLN A 267 13.93 -11.48 -6.30
CA GLN A 267 12.77 -10.68 -6.74
C GLN A 267 12.18 -11.25 -8.03
N THR A 268 10.92 -10.91 -8.33
CA THR A 268 10.28 -11.27 -9.59
C THR A 268 9.22 -10.25 -9.98
N GLY A 269 9.20 -9.89 -11.26
CA GLY A 269 8.11 -9.09 -11.85
C GLY A 269 6.86 -9.91 -12.19
N ARG A 270 6.93 -11.24 -12.05
CA ARG A 270 5.83 -12.16 -12.34
C ARG A 270 5.12 -12.57 -11.05
N PRO A 271 3.78 -12.47 -10.98
CA PRO A 271 3.03 -12.96 -9.83
C PRO A 271 3.25 -14.46 -9.58
N VAL A 272 3.59 -14.80 -8.33
CA VAL A 272 3.73 -16.18 -7.84
C VAL A 272 2.72 -16.45 -6.74
N ARG A 273 2.25 -17.69 -6.64
CA ARG A 273 1.28 -18.10 -5.63
C ARG A 273 1.94 -18.17 -4.25
N VAL A 274 1.31 -17.55 -3.25
CA VAL A 274 1.66 -17.70 -1.83
C VAL A 274 1.02 -18.98 -1.30
N PRO A 275 1.80 -20.00 -0.88
CA PRO A 275 1.24 -21.28 -0.45
C PRO A 275 0.59 -21.18 0.94
N GLY A 276 -0.30 -22.14 1.26
CA GLY A 276 -0.92 -22.26 2.59
C GLY A 276 -2.08 -21.30 2.87
N LEU A 277 -2.48 -20.50 1.88
CA LEU A 277 -3.62 -19.58 1.96
C LEU A 277 -4.77 -20.09 1.08
N LYS A 278 -5.99 -19.94 1.58
CA LYS A 278 -7.25 -20.25 0.88
C LYS A 278 -8.37 -19.37 1.41
N ASP A 279 -9.42 -19.23 0.63
CA ASP A 279 -10.62 -18.48 0.98
C ASP A 279 -10.33 -17.01 1.40
N VAL A 280 -9.20 -16.45 0.93
CA VAL A 280 -8.80 -15.08 1.29
C VAL A 280 -9.71 -14.07 0.59
N VAL A 281 -10.23 -13.13 1.36
CA VAL A 281 -11.13 -12.08 0.89
C VAL A 281 -10.48 -10.70 0.91
N GLN A 282 -9.45 -10.50 1.72
CA GLN A 282 -8.73 -9.24 1.82
C GLN A 282 -7.24 -9.46 2.09
N VAL A 283 -6.40 -8.63 1.49
CA VAL A 283 -4.96 -8.51 1.83
C VAL A 283 -4.66 -7.10 2.29
N ALA A 284 -3.64 -6.96 3.15
CA ALA A 284 -3.08 -5.69 3.57
C ALA A 284 -1.55 -5.78 3.58
N GLY A 285 -0.86 -4.65 3.39
CA GLY A 285 0.59 -4.59 3.32
C GLY A 285 1.17 -3.47 4.19
N GLY A 286 2.23 -3.80 4.91
CA GLY A 286 3.09 -2.87 5.63
C GLY A 286 4.50 -2.84 5.03
N ASN A 287 5.51 -2.44 5.79
CA ASN A 287 6.90 -2.44 5.32
C ASN A 287 7.46 -3.87 5.28
N ASP A 288 7.54 -4.47 4.10
CA ASP A 288 7.98 -5.85 3.84
C ASP A 288 7.18 -6.93 4.60
N VAL A 289 5.96 -6.63 5.02
CA VAL A 289 5.04 -7.55 5.68
C VAL A 289 3.69 -7.56 4.98
N ALA A 290 3.07 -8.72 4.90
CA ALA A 290 1.75 -8.90 4.32
C ALA A 290 0.80 -9.60 5.29
N PHE A 291 -0.47 -9.27 5.18
CA PHE A 291 -1.57 -9.85 5.96
C PHE A 291 -2.67 -10.34 5.02
N ALA A 292 -3.29 -11.44 5.39
CA ALA A 292 -4.44 -11.99 4.70
C ALA A 292 -5.58 -12.26 5.70
N LEU A 293 -6.78 -11.85 5.32
CA LEU A 293 -8.03 -12.16 6.00
C LEU A 293 -8.79 -13.18 5.16
N ASP A 294 -9.11 -14.31 5.74
CA ASP A 294 -9.96 -15.30 5.10
C ASP A 294 -11.46 -15.10 5.43
N ARG A 295 -12.31 -15.78 4.69
CA ARG A 295 -13.78 -15.71 4.83
C ARG A 295 -14.30 -16.11 6.21
N SER A 296 -13.52 -16.84 6.98
CA SER A 296 -13.87 -17.22 8.37
C SER A 296 -13.57 -16.12 9.39
N GLY A 297 -12.94 -15.03 8.99
CA GLY A 297 -12.48 -13.96 9.88
C GLY A 297 -11.11 -14.24 10.50
N THR A 298 -10.36 -15.24 10.00
CA THR A 298 -9.00 -15.55 10.47
C THR A 298 -7.98 -14.65 9.76
N VAL A 299 -7.05 -14.09 10.53
CA VAL A 299 -5.93 -13.30 10.01
C VAL A 299 -4.64 -14.11 10.02
N ARG A 300 -3.88 -14.03 8.93
CA ARG A 300 -2.51 -14.55 8.82
C ARG A 300 -1.56 -13.46 8.39
N ALA A 301 -0.31 -13.55 8.83
CA ALA A 301 0.77 -12.61 8.52
C ALA A 301 2.01 -13.36 8.01
N TRP A 302 2.80 -12.72 7.13
CA TRP A 302 4.10 -13.22 6.69
C TRP A 302 4.97 -12.07 6.17
N GLY A 303 6.25 -12.34 5.98
CA GLY A 303 7.25 -11.36 5.63
C GLY A 303 8.08 -10.95 6.85
N ARG A 304 8.38 -9.66 6.98
CA ARG A 304 9.21 -9.10 8.03
C ARG A 304 8.49 -9.00 9.37
N GLY A 305 9.04 -9.63 10.41
CA GLY A 305 8.47 -9.69 11.76
C GLY A 305 9.21 -8.84 12.77
N VAL A 306 9.71 -7.66 12.37
CA VAL A 306 10.38 -6.72 13.30
C VAL A 306 9.36 -6.12 14.27
N SER A 307 9.76 -5.98 15.53
CA SER A 307 8.91 -5.37 16.58
C SER A 307 7.55 -6.07 16.76
N GLY A 308 7.47 -7.37 16.54
CA GLY A 308 6.23 -8.13 16.69
C GLY A 308 5.20 -7.93 15.58
N THR A 309 5.60 -7.40 14.41
CA THR A 309 4.68 -7.07 13.30
C THR A 309 3.88 -8.28 12.80
N LEU A 310 4.41 -9.51 12.92
CA LEU A 310 3.67 -10.73 12.53
C LEU A 310 2.49 -11.02 13.47
N GLY A 311 2.48 -10.45 14.68
CA GLY A 311 1.39 -10.64 15.63
C GLY A 311 1.28 -12.08 16.17
N ASP A 312 2.32 -12.88 16.04
CA ASP A 312 2.36 -14.31 16.41
C ASP A 312 2.76 -14.55 17.87
N GLY A 313 3.02 -13.47 18.63
CA GLY A 313 3.44 -13.51 20.03
C GLY A 313 4.93 -13.38 20.23
N ASP A 314 5.73 -13.39 19.16
CA ASP A 314 7.19 -13.22 19.22
C ASP A 314 7.57 -11.76 18.89
N ALA A 315 8.16 -11.06 19.87
CA ALA A 315 8.64 -9.68 19.73
C ALA A 315 10.06 -9.57 19.17
N SER A 316 10.77 -10.68 19.02
CA SER A 316 12.11 -10.71 18.43
C SER A 316 12.09 -10.36 16.94
N ASP A 317 13.20 -9.85 16.43
CA ASP A 317 13.36 -9.61 15.00
C ASP A 317 13.48 -10.95 14.26
N HIS A 318 12.42 -11.37 13.62
CA HIS A 318 12.38 -12.56 12.79
C HIS A 318 11.63 -12.29 11.48
N SER A 319 11.61 -13.24 10.58
CA SER A 319 10.85 -13.14 9.33
C SER A 319 10.32 -14.51 8.95
N SER A 320 9.13 -14.57 8.41
CA SER A 320 8.52 -15.81 7.94
C SER A 320 8.05 -15.69 6.50
N ALA A 321 8.55 -16.55 5.61
CA ALA A 321 7.97 -16.69 4.28
C ALA A 321 6.67 -17.51 4.28
N ARG A 322 6.37 -18.20 5.38
CA ARG A 322 5.12 -18.97 5.51
C ARG A 322 4.10 -18.14 6.27
N PRO A 323 2.85 -18.01 5.76
CA PRO A 323 1.80 -17.32 6.48
C PRO A 323 1.52 -17.98 7.86
N VAL A 324 1.77 -17.22 8.95
CA VAL A 324 1.49 -17.61 10.33
C VAL A 324 0.16 -17.03 10.77
N LYS A 325 -0.58 -17.75 11.64
CA LYS A 325 -1.84 -17.24 12.19
C LYS A 325 -1.54 -16.14 13.22
N VAL A 326 -2.31 -15.06 13.19
CA VAL A 326 -2.33 -14.03 14.25
C VAL A 326 -3.32 -14.50 15.32
N PRO A 327 -2.85 -14.98 16.49
CA PRO A 327 -3.72 -15.49 17.55
C PRO A 327 -4.38 -14.36 18.33
N GLY A 328 -5.42 -14.70 19.11
CA GLY A 328 -6.07 -13.76 20.05
C GLY A 328 -7.07 -12.79 19.42
N LEU A 329 -7.19 -12.74 18.09
CA LEU A 329 -8.23 -11.96 17.42
C LEU A 329 -9.58 -12.68 17.45
N PRO A 330 -10.69 -11.96 17.72
CA PRO A 330 -12.03 -12.46 17.44
C PRO A 330 -12.25 -12.58 15.92
N ALA A 331 -13.47 -12.91 15.49
CA ALA A 331 -13.80 -12.90 14.06
C ALA A 331 -13.61 -11.49 13.47
N VAL A 332 -12.70 -11.38 12.49
CA VAL A 332 -12.31 -10.13 11.86
C VAL A 332 -13.13 -9.90 10.58
N ARG A 333 -13.58 -8.68 10.36
CA ARG A 333 -14.26 -8.26 9.11
C ARG A 333 -13.41 -7.38 8.21
N ARG A 334 -12.32 -6.79 8.73
CA ARG A 334 -11.41 -5.92 7.95
C ARG A 334 -10.02 -5.91 8.55
N ILE A 335 -9.02 -5.87 7.68
CA ILE A 335 -7.61 -5.68 8.05
C ILE A 335 -7.02 -4.45 7.36
N ALA A 336 -5.99 -3.88 7.99
CA ALA A 336 -5.15 -2.85 7.42
C ALA A 336 -3.73 -2.99 7.97
N ALA A 337 -2.77 -2.32 7.34
CA ALA A 337 -1.41 -2.22 7.84
C ALA A 337 -0.82 -0.85 7.51
N HIS A 338 0.12 -0.40 8.34
CA HIS A 338 0.90 0.81 8.10
C HIS A 338 2.27 0.66 8.74
N GLY A 339 3.34 0.84 7.95
CA GLY A 339 4.70 0.63 8.46
C GLY A 339 4.88 -0.79 9.00
N PHE A 340 5.20 -0.90 10.27
CA PHE A 340 5.38 -2.17 10.99
C PHE A 340 4.22 -2.46 11.96
N THR A 341 3.03 -1.97 11.68
CA THR A 341 1.84 -2.17 12.51
C THR A 341 0.73 -2.83 11.71
N GLY A 342 0.18 -3.90 12.26
CA GLY A 342 -1.02 -4.57 11.77
C GLY A 342 -2.26 -4.10 12.53
N TYR A 343 -3.39 -4.05 11.83
CA TYR A 343 -4.69 -3.65 12.38
C TYR A 343 -5.78 -4.60 11.92
N ALA A 344 -6.74 -4.83 12.82
CA ALA A 344 -7.96 -5.56 12.50
C ALA A 344 -9.18 -4.86 13.09
N ILE A 345 -10.28 -4.86 12.35
CA ILE A 345 -11.59 -4.48 12.86
C ILE A 345 -12.41 -5.77 12.95
N ASP A 346 -12.87 -6.10 14.15
CA ASP A 346 -13.71 -7.27 14.37
C ASP A 346 -15.16 -7.04 13.89
N THR A 347 -15.98 -8.09 13.95
CA THR A 347 -17.39 -8.03 13.52
C THR A 347 -18.22 -7.05 14.33
N ASP A 348 -17.85 -6.77 15.57
CA ASP A 348 -18.56 -5.86 16.49
C ASP A 348 -18.07 -4.41 16.38
N GLY A 349 -17.07 -4.15 15.51
CA GLY A 349 -16.46 -2.84 15.33
C GLY A 349 -15.33 -2.53 16.31
N GLY A 350 -14.87 -3.50 17.09
CA GLY A 350 -13.68 -3.37 17.92
C GLY A 350 -12.42 -3.24 17.05
N LEU A 351 -11.56 -2.29 17.37
CA LEU A 351 -10.26 -2.14 16.71
C LEU A 351 -9.18 -2.85 17.51
N TRP A 352 -8.33 -3.58 16.79
CA TRP A 352 -7.18 -4.31 17.31
C TRP A 352 -5.91 -3.87 16.58
N SER A 353 -4.79 -3.76 17.30
CA SER A 353 -3.48 -3.44 16.73
C SER A 353 -2.37 -4.28 17.34
N TRP A 354 -1.29 -4.48 16.58
CA TRP A 354 -0.07 -5.16 17.01
C TRP A 354 1.13 -4.68 16.18
N GLY A 355 2.34 -4.97 16.66
CA GLY A 355 3.58 -4.54 16.01
C GLY A 355 4.19 -3.32 16.69
N SER A 356 4.71 -2.37 15.91
CA SER A 356 5.32 -1.15 16.45
C SER A 356 4.27 -0.24 17.09
N GLY A 357 4.31 -0.10 18.40
CA GLY A 357 3.26 0.51 19.23
C GLY A 357 3.03 2.02 19.11
N VAL A 358 3.76 2.69 18.22
CA VAL A 358 3.73 4.18 18.12
C VAL A 358 2.47 4.72 17.44
N THR A 359 1.62 3.87 16.87
CA THR A 359 0.64 4.33 15.87
C THR A 359 -0.78 4.54 16.35
N LEU A 360 -1.20 4.05 17.52
CA LEU A 360 -2.61 4.18 17.95
C LEU A 360 -2.80 4.63 19.41
N GLY A 361 -1.97 5.55 19.86
CA GLY A 361 -2.25 6.24 21.13
C GLY A 361 -1.80 5.52 22.41
N ASP A 362 -1.20 4.34 22.31
CA ASP A 362 -0.52 3.72 23.44
C ASP A 362 1.00 3.93 23.34
N HIS A 363 1.45 5.09 23.77
CA HIS A 363 2.89 5.44 23.82
C HIS A 363 3.63 4.80 24.98
N THR A 364 2.94 3.99 25.77
CA THR A 364 3.54 3.31 26.93
C THR A 364 4.26 2.01 26.53
N ARG A 365 3.99 1.48 25.32
CA ARG A 365 4.61 0.25 24.82
C ARG A 365 5.33 0.47 23.49
N ALA A 366 6.61 0.17 23.47
CA ALA A 366 7.44 0.27 22.29
C ALA A 366 7.05 -0.76 21.20
N THR A 367 6.54 -1.93 21.58
CA THR A 367 6.18 -3.04 20.66
C THR A 367 5.09 -3.92 21.29
N GLY A 368 4.15 -4.40 20.48
CA GLY A 368 3.14 -5.39 20.85
C GLY A 368 3.19 -6.60 19.94
N ALA A 369 3.72 -7.74 20.42
CA ALA A 369 3.84 -8.96 19.62
C ALA A 369 2.50 -9.69 19.41
N ALA A 370 1.49 -9.37 20.21
CA ALA A 370 0.15 -9.93 20.13
C ALA A 370 -0.88 -8.79 19.90
N PRO A 371 -2.02 -9.08 19.26
CA PRO A 371 -3.09 -8.11 19.09
C PRO A 371 -3.63 -7.61 20.42
N GLU A 372 -3.75 -6.30 20.54
CA GLU A 372 -4.39 -5.64 21.68
C GLU A 372 -5.55 -4.75 21.19
N ARG A 373 -6.60 -4.65 22.01
CA ARG A 373 -7.77 -3.84 21.69
C ARG A 373 -7.45 -2.36 21.88
N VAL A 374 -7.76 -1.54 20.88
CA VAL A 374 -7.61 -0.10 20.93
C VAL A 374 -8.89 0.54 21.44
N PRO A 375 -8.85 1.36 22.51
CA PRO A 375 -10.04 2.07 22.98
C PRO A 375 -10.42 3.16 21.97
N LEU A 376 -11.67 3.13 21.51
CA LEU A 376 -12.24 4.12 20.60
C LEU A 376 -13.54 4.67 21.19
N PRO A 377 -13.96 5.90 20.79
CA PRO A 377 -15.21 6.51 21.25
C PRO A 377 -16.46 5.86 20.67
N GLY A 378 -16.31 4.96 19.70
CA GLY A 378 -17.40 4.23 19.05
C GLY A 378 -16.85 3.14 18.14
N PRO A 379 -17.71 2.33 17.49
CA PRO A 379 -17.29 1.26 16.59
C PRO A 379 -16.45 1.78 15.44
N ALA A 380 -15.34 1.09 15.14
CA ALA A 380 -14.52 1.38 13.99
C ALA A 380 -15.21 0.96 12.69
N LEU A 381 -15.32 1.86 11.73
CA LEU A 381 -15.91 1.63 10.41
C LEU A 381 -14.83 1.32 9.36
N ALA A 382 -13.73 2.06 9.39
CA ALA A 382 -12.57 1.88 8.50
C ALA A 382 -11.30 2.43 9.16
N ILE A 383 -10.15 2.03 8.63
CA ILE A 383 -8.83 2.46 9.10
C ILE A 383 -7.88 2.67 7.95
N SER A 384 -7.03 3.70 8.05
CA SER A 384 -5.87 3.94 7.18
C SER A 384 -4.76 4.60 7.98
N GLY A 385 -3.63 3.92 8.08
CA GLY A 385 -2.53 4.38 8.92
C GLY A 385 -2.97 4.52 10.38
N ARG A 386 -2.80 5.69 10.96
CA ARG A 386 -3.22 6.02 12.33
C ARG A 386 -4.58 6.71 12.44
N HIS A 387 -5.36 6.74 11.36
CA HIS A 387 -6.68 7.36 11.32
C HIS A 387 -7.76 6.30 11.20
N VAL A 388 -8.76 6.39 12.06
CA VAL A 388 -9.89 5.47 12.13
C VAL A 388 -11.17 6.27 11.89
N ILE A 389 -11.99 5.81 10.97
CA ILE A 389 -13.37 6.31 10.86
C ILE A 389 -14.18 5.56 11.91
N VAL A 390 -14.79 6.28 12.82
CA VAL A 390 -15.59 5.74 13.92
C VAL A 390 -17.05 6.19 13.80
N ASP A 391 -17.97 5.30 14.16
CA ASP A 391 -19.36 5.66 14.35
C ASP A 391 -19.50 6.37 15.71
N THR A 392 -19.92 7.62 15.66
CA THR A 392 -20.16 8.43 16.87
C THR A 392 -21.65 8.71 17.07
N VAL A 393 -22.52 8.13 16.22
CA VAL A 393 -23.97 8.25 16.33
C VAL A 393 -24.47 7.05 17.14
N GLY A 394 -24.47 7.22 18.44
CA GLY A 394 -25.10 6.34 19.43
C GLY A 394 -26.15 7.09 20.18
#